data_19d83b99bdaefed5475562831a3d89a9
#
_entry.id   19d83b99bdaefed5475562831a3d89a9
#
_cell.length_a   1.000
_cell.length_b   1.000
_cell.length_c   1.000
_cell.angle_alpha   90.00
_cell.angle_beta   90.00
_cell.angle_gamma   90.00
#
_symmetry.space_group_name_H-M   'P 1'
#
loop_
_entity.id
_entity.type
_entity.pdbx_description
1 polymer ?
#
loop_
_entity_poly.entity_id
_entity_poly.type
_entity_poly.pdbx_seq_one_letter_code
_entity_poly.pdbx_strand_id
1 'polypeptide(L)'
;AGGVLIAEVQANDSAPGISGWAQLTASGAVGGFEVFRWTTFGQEASVPLETRSPGSFLLVFDNMSGLTTGVALSNTSATSVNVTQNIYDDSGTLLQTSAMNLAARSHSSYLLPSHDPATANKRGMVEYVVPTGTRIALIGLRAKADGTLTTVPVLARSKVP
;
A
#
# COMPACT_ATOMS: atom_id res chain seq x y z
N ALA A 1 19.66 -16.64 18.74
CA ALA A 1 20.12 -15.27 19.03
C ALA A 1 19.52 -14.34 18.00
N GLY A 2 18.77 -13.34 18.46
CA GLY A 2 18.17 -12.32 17.60
C GLY A 2 19.24 -11.34 17.11
N GLY A 3 19.13 -10.90 15.88
CA GLY A 3 19.95 -9.83 15.30
C GLY A 3 19.05 -8.77 14.67
N VAL A 4 19.60 -7.57 14.49
CA VAL A 4 18.95 -6.45 13.79
C VAL A 4 19.78 -6.13 12.56
N LEU A 5 19.12 -5.96 11.43
CA LEU A 5 19.69 -5.42 10.20
C LEU A 5 19.02 -4.07 9.92
N ILE A 6 19.85 -3.06 9.68
CA ILE A 6 19.41 -1.75 9.17
C ILE A 6 19.97 -1.59 7.78
N ALA A 7 19.11 -1.32 6.81
CA ALA A 7 19.50 -1.01 5.44
C ALA A 7 18.94 0.37 5.09
N GLU A 8 19.77 1.24 4.53
CA GLU A 8 19.39 2.58 4.10
C GLU A 8 19.55 2.69 2.59
N VAL A 9 18.52 3.25 1.95
CA VAL A 9 18.57 3.66 0.55
C VAL A 9 18.56 5.18 0.54
N GLN A 10 19.66 5.78 0.11
CA GLN A 10 19.76 7.23 -0.01
C GLN A 10 19.33 7.66 -1.42
N ALA A 11 18.35 8.57 -1.49
CA ALA A 11 18.06 9.26 -2.74
C ALA A 11 19.14 10.31 -3.00
N ASN A 12 19.55 10.46 -4.25
CA ASN A 12 20.37 11.59 -4.66
C ASN A 12 19.43 12.77 -4.93
N ASP A 13 19.57 13.86 -4.18
CA ASP A 13 18.71 15.06 -4.27
C ASP A 13 18.73 15.73 -5.67
N SER A 14 19.72 15.41 -6.50
CA SER A 14 19.84 15.90 -7.90
C SER A 14 19.27 14.92 -8.93
N ALA A 15 18.84 13.72 -8.54
CA ALA A 15 18.25 12.74 -9.45
C ALA A 15 16.71 12.90 -9.52
N PRO A 16 16.08 12.56 -10.65
CA PRO A 16 14.62 12.43 -10.69
C PRO A 16 14.15 11.45 -9.62
N GLY A 17 13.04 11.74 -8.97
CA GLY A 17 12.46 10.86 -7.95
C GLY A 17 12.28 9.44 -8.49
N ILE A 18 12.82 8.45 -7.79
CA ILE A 18 12.67 7.03 -8.13
C ILE A 18 11.59 6.45 -7.23
N SER A 19 10.56 5.87 -7.85
CA SER A 19 9.55 5.07 -7.15
C SER A 19 9.86 3.59 -7.36
N GLY A 20 9.78 2.80 -6.30
CA GLY A 20 10.12 1.39 -6.37
C GLY A 20 9.53 0.58 -5.22
N TRP A 21 9.95 -0.65 -5.11
CA TRP A 21 9.62 -1.56 -4.03
C TRP A 21 10.85 -2.40 -3.66
N ALA A 22 10.86 -2.93 -2.45
CA ALA A 22 11.93 -3.79 -1.98
C ALA A 22 11.38 -5.13 -1.51
N GLN A 23 12.15 -6.19 -1.73
CA GLN A 23 11.86 -7.53 -1.23
C GLN A 23 13.03 -8.03 -0.40
N LEU A 24 12.76 -8.41 0.85
CA LEU A 24 13.72 -9.10 1.69
C LEU A 24 13.53 -10.62 1.55
N THR A 25 14.64 -11.33 1.31
CA THR A 25 14.67 -12.80 1.36
C THR A 25 15.52 -13.22 2.56
N ALA A 26 14.97 -14.05 3.42
CA ALA A 26 15.64 -14.53 4.62
C ALA A 26 15.50 -16.06 4.75
N SER A 27 16.48 -16.70 5.39
CA SER A 27 16.45 -18.14 5.68
C SER A 27 15.63 -18.51 6.91
N GLY A 28 15.15 -17.53 7.66
CA GLY A 28 14.34 -17.71 8.87
C GLY A 28 13.22 -16.67 8.98
N ALA A 29 12.45 -16.76 10.04
CA ALA A 29 11.40 -15.80 10.31
C ALA A 29 12.01 -14.41 10.59
N VAL A 30 11.50 -13.39 9.90
CA VAL A 30 11.89 -12.00 10.06
C VAL A 30 10.64 -11.14 10.26
N GLY A 31 10.79 -10.06 11.01
CA GLY A 31 9.82 -8.99 11.14
C GLY A 31 10.53 -7.65 11.03
N GLY A 32 9.82 -6.61 10.71
CA GLY A 32 10.42 -5.29 10.59
C GLY A 32 9.44 -4.27 10.04
N PHE A 33 9.98 -3.12 9.76
CA PHE A 33 9.25 -2.00 9.16
C PHE A 33 10.21 -1.17 8.31
N GLU A 34 9.65 -0.42 7.39
CA GLU A 34 10.35 0.59 6.60
C GLU A 34 9.92 1.98 7.08
N VAL A 35 10.84 2.93 7.06
CA VAL A 35 10.56 4.34 7.31
C VAL A 35 10.74 5.10 6.01
N PHE A 36 9.64 5.64 5.51
CA PHE A 36 9.66 6.62 4.42
C PHE A 36 9.92 8.01 4.99
N ARG A 37 10.93 8.68 4.49
CA ARG A 37 11.24 10.04 4.88
C ARG A 37 11.03 10.98 3.71
N TRP A 38 10.14 11.96 3.89
CA TRP A 38 9.93 13.05 2.95
C TRP A 38 10.72 14.28 3.42
N THR A 39 11.97 14.35 3.01
CA THR A 39 12.94 15.35 3.52
C THR A 39 12.50 16.78 3.26
N THR A 40 11.84 17.06 2.13
CA THR A 40 11.33 18.39 1.77
C THR A 40 10.38 18.97 2.84
N PHE A 41 9.59 18.14 3.51
CA PHE A 41 8.62 18.55 4.52
C PHE A 41 8.99 18.10 5.93
N GLY A 42 10.14 17.44 6.11
CA GLY A 42 10.55 16.91 7.41
C GLY A 42 9.57 15.87 7.98
N GLN A 43 8.85 15.16 7.12
CA GLN A 43 7.84 14.19 7.51
C GLN A 43 8.34 12.75 7.35
N GLU A 44 7.86 11.89 8.21
CA GLU A 44 8.15 10.45 8.16
C GLU A 44 6.86 9.64 8.27
N ALA A 45 6.83 8.50 7.62
CA ALA A 45 5.81 7.49 7.79
C ALA A 45 6.45 6.11 7.87
N SER A 46 5.99 5.27 8.77
CA SER A 46 6.47 3.89 8.90
C SER A 46 5.43 2.91 8.41
N VAL A 47 5.86 1.89 7.69
CA VAL A 47 5.03 0.79 7.22
C VAL A 47 5.61 -0.54 7.64
N PRO A 48 4.79 -1.47 8.14
CA PRO A 48 5.28 -2.78 8.52
C PRO A 48 5.68 -3.59 7.29
N LEU A 49 6.67 -4.46 7.45
CA LEU A 49 7.01 -5.47 6.46
C LEU A 49 5.84 -6.44 6.28
N GLU A 50 5.38 -6.62 5.04
CA GLU A 50 4.33 -7.61 4.76
C GLU A 50 4.94 -9.01 4.68
N THR A 51 4.59 -9.85 5.64
CA THR A 51 5.07 -11.24 5.74
C THR A 51 3.95 -12.25 5.52
N ARG A 52 2.71 -11.79 5.35
CA ARG A 52 1.51 -12.64 5.21
C ARG A 52 1.19 -12.88 3.73
N SER A 53 0.32 -13.84 3.47
CA SER A 53 -0.28 -14.09 2.15
C SER A 53 -1.80 -14.16 2.29
N PRO A 54 -2.47 -13.02 2.53
CA PRO A 54 -3.90 -12.98 2.78
C PRO A 54 -4.71 -13.22 1.51
N GLY A 55 -6.02 -13.50 1.70
CA GLY A 55 -6.97 -13.54 0.59
C GLY A 55 -7.48 -12.16 0.18
N SER A 56 -7.44 -11.19 1.09
CA SER A 56 -7.71 -9.78 0.78
C SER A 56 -7.03 -8.85 1.79
N PHE A 57 -6.88 -7.59 1.34
CA PHE A 57 -6.46 -6.48 2.17
C PHE A 57 -7.61 -5.48 2.28
N LEU A 58 -7.82 -4.92 3.47
CA LEU A 58 -8.75 -3.82 3.69
C LEU A 58 -7.97 -2.56 4.02
N LEU A 59 -8.25 -1.49 3.29
CA LEU A 59 -7.70 -0.16 3.51
C LEU A 59 -8.85 0.83 3.73
N VAL A 60 -8.87 1.45 4.91
CA VAL A 60 -9.78 2.57 5.18
C VAL A 60 -9.26 3.82 4.49
N PHE A 61 -10.12 4.59 3.83
CA PHE A 61 -9.75 5.86 3.23
C PHE A 61 -10.55 7.03 3.79
N ASP A 62 -9.92 8.19 3.82
CA ASP A 62 -10.55 9.48 4.09
C ASP A 62 -9.97 10.51 3.11
N ASN A 63 -10.79 10.90 2.14
CA ASN A 63 -10.44 11.88 1.10
C ASN A 63 -11.24 13.17 1.27
N MET A 64 -11.60 13.52 2.52
CA MET A 64 -12.35 14.73 2.84
C MET A 64 -11.44 15.81 3.41
N SER A 65 -11.89 17.05 3.36
CA SER A 65 -11.25 18.18 4.05
C SER A 65 -9.74 18.35 3.74
N GLY A 66 -9.35 18.15 2.49
CA GLY A 66 -7.97 18.29 2.05
C GLY A 66 -7.07 17.09 2.37
N LEU A 67 -7.64 16.01 2.90
CA LEU A 67 -6.96 14.72 3.05
C LEU A 67 -6.99 13.96 1.72
N THR A 68 -5.94 13.20 1.47
CA THR A 68 -5.84 12.30 0.32
C THR A 68 -5.22 10.98 0.75
N THR A 69 -5.86 9.88 0.40
CA THR A 69 -5.32 8.55 0.64
C THR A 69 -4.50 8.11 -0.57
N GLY A 70 -3.24 7.77 -0.34
CA GLY A 70 -2.34 7.13 -1.29
C GLY A 70 -2.29 5.62 -1.05
N VAL A 71 -2.13 4.89 -2.12
CA VAL A 71 -2.03 3.42 -2.11
C VAL A 71 -0.80 3.00 -2.91
N ALA A 72 -0.06 2.02 -2.40
CA ALA A 72 0.93 1.33 -3.20
C ALA A 72 0.81 -0.18 -3.02
N LEU A 73 0.89 -0.89 -4.14
CA LEU A 73 0.87 -2.34 -4.20
C LEU A 73 2.14 -2.84 -4.87
N SER A 74 2.66 -3.97 -4.39
CA SER A 74 3.74 -4.67 -5.08
C SER A 74 3.38 -6.14 -5.28
N ASN A 75 3.67 -6.66 -6.48
CA ASN A 75 3.56 -8.06 -6.82
C ASN A 75 4.95 -8.70 -6.73
N THR A 76 5.21 -9.48 -5.69
CA THR A 76 6.47 -10.19 -5.53
C THR A 76 6.51 -11.54 -6.24
N SER A 77 5.41 -11.96 -6.87
CA SER A 77 5.30 -13.22 -7.61
C SER A 77 6.02 -13.14 -8.97
N ALA A 78 6.42 -14.29 -9.50
CA ALA A 78 7.04 -14.38 -10.83
C ALA A 78 6.02 -14.34 -11.99
N THR A 79 4.73 -14.21 -11.68
CA THR A 79 3.64 -14.12 -12.65
C THR A 79 2.83 -12.87 -12.42
N SER A 80 2.14 -12.37 -13.45
CA SER A 80 1.17 -11.29 -13.30
C SER A 80 -0.01 -11.70 -12.44
N VAL A 81 -0.61 -10.73 -11.76
CA VAL A 81 -1.74 -10.93 -10.84
C VAL A 81 -2.83 -9.93 -11.14
N ASN A 82 -4.08 -10.40 -11.26
CA ASN A 82 -5.25 -9.55 -11.27
C ASN A 82 -5.79 -9.41 -9.85
N VAL A 83 -5.72 -8.20 -9.31
CA VAL A 83 -6.28 -7.84 -7.99
C VAL A 83 -7.65 -7.22 -8.23
N THR A 84 -8.70 -7.76 -7.61
CA THR A 84 -10.03 -7.13 -7.64
C THR A 84 -10.09 -6.07 -6.55
N GLN A 85 -10.59 -4.90 -6.89
CA GLN A 85 -10.77 -3.77 -5.99
C GLN A 85 -12.26 -3.50 -5.82
N ASN A 86 -12.77 -3.62 -4.59
CA ASN A 86 -14.13 -3.27 -4.22
C ASN A 86 -14.09 -2.04 -3.31
N ILE A 87 -14.74 -0.97 -3.72
CA ILE A 87 -14.78 0.31 -3.01
C ILE A 87 -16.15 0.48 -2.36
N TYR A 88 -16.15 0.72 -1.06
CA TYR A 88 -17.35 0.96 -0.25
C TYR A 88 -17.27 2.34 0.39
N ASP A 89 -18.42 3.00 0.54
CA ASP A 89 -18.53 4.20 1.36
C ASP A 89 -18.55 3.87 2.87
N ASP A 90 -18.65 4.89 3.71
CA ASP A 90 -18.69 4.76 5.16
C ASP A 90 -20.00 4.15 5.71
N SER A 91 -21.04 4.03 4.87
CA SER A 91 -22.26 3.26 5.17
C SER A 91 -22.13 1.77 4.83
N GLY A 92 -21.05 1.36 4.14
CA GLY A 92 -20.84 0.01 3.62
C GLY A 92 -21.50 -0.24 2.26
N THR A 93 -22.00 0.81 1.58
CA THR A 93 -22.56 0.69 0.23
C THR A 93 -21.43 0.53 -0.78
N LEU A 94 -21.51 -0.47 -1.65
CA LEU A 94 -20.56 -0.69 -2.74
C LEU A 94 -20.69 0.45 -3.77
N LEU A 95 -19.59 1.19 -3.96
CA LEU A 95 -19.52 2.30 -4.92
C LEU A 95 -19.00 1.85 -6.29
N GLN A 96 -18.00 0.96 -6.28
CA GLN A 96 -17.30 0.52 -7.48
C GLN A 96 -16.65 -0.85 -7.27
N THR A 97 -16.62 -1.64 -8.34
CA THR A 97 -15.75 -2.81 -8.46
C THR A 97 -14.91 -2.65 -9.72
N SER A 98 -13.60 -2.86 -9.59
CA SER A 98 -12.66 -2.82 -10.71
C SER A 98 -11.60 -3.91 -10.56
N ALA A 99 -10.80 -4.12 -11.59
CA ALA A 99 -9.67 -5.05 -11.57
C ALA A 99 -8.40 -4.32 -12.00
N MET A 100 -7.32 -4.59 -11.28
CA MET A 100 -5.98 -4.06 -11.57
C MET A 100 -5.04 -5.22 -11.90
N ASN A 101 -4.39 -5.15 -13.05
CA ASN A 101 -3.33 -6.10 -13.39
C ASN A 101 -1.99 -5.57 -12.89
N LEU A 102 -1.32 -6.34 -12.05
CA LEU A 102 0.06 -6.11 -11.64
C LEU A 102 0.96 -7.12 -12.35
N ALA A 103 1.84 -6.65 -13.20
CA ALA A 103 2.81 -7.50 -13.88
C ALA A 103 3.70 -8.27 -12.86
N ALA A 104 4.37 -9.31 -13.31
CA ALA A 104 5.33 -10.04 -12.49
C ALA A 104 6.42 -9.09 -11.97
N ARG A 105 6.77 -9.19 -10.68
CA ARG A 105 7.84 -8.39 -10.07
C ARG A 105 7.67 -6.88 -10.29
N SER A 106 6.44 -6.39 -10.26
CA SER A 106 6.13 -4.97 -10.46
C SER A 106 5.44 -4.34 -9.27
N HIS A 107 5.28 -3.03 -9.33
CA HIS A 107 4.50 -2.26 -8.36
C HIS A 107 3.60 -1.26 -9.07
N SER A 108 2.63 -0.76 -8.33
CA SER A 108 1.79 0.37 -8.72
C SER A 108 1.56 1.26 -7.50
N SER A 109 1.61 2.57 -7.69
CA SER A 109 1.30 3.55 -6.65
C SER A 109 0.45 4.67 -7.21
N TYR A 110 -0.56 5.11 -6.46
CA TYR A 110 -1.50 6.14 -6.90
C TYR A 110 -2.19 6.82 -5.73
N LEU A 111 -2.72 8.00 -6.00
CA LEU A 111 -3.67 8.66 -5.11
C LEU A 111 -5.07 8.12 -5.41
N LEU A 112 -5.75 7.65 -4.38
CA LEU A 112 -7.04 6.98 -4.52
C LEU A 112 -8.08 7.84 -5.25
N PRO A 113 -8.30 9.14 -4.94
CA PRO A 113 -9.28 9.97 -5.68
C PRO A 113 -8.92 10.21 -7.15
N SER A 114 -7.64 10.16 -7.51
CA SER A 114 -7.20 10.34 -8.90
C SER A 114 -7.36 9.08 -9.73
N HIS A 115 -7.14 7.92 -9.12
CA HIS A 115 -7.28 6.62 -9.77
C HIS A 115 -8.74 6.16 -9.78
N ASP A 116 -9.44 6.33 -8.67
CA ASP A 116 -10.83 5.93 -8.45
C ASP A 116 -11.67 7.16 -8.05
N PRO A 117 -12.19 7.94 -9.00
CA PRO A 117 -12.95 9.17 -8.73
C PRO A 117 -14.17 8.98 -7.84
N ALA A 118 -14.72 7.77 -7.77
CA ALA A 118 -15.81 7.42 -6.84
C ALA A 118 -15.46 7.65 -5.37
N THR A 119 -14.17 7.77 -5.01
CA THR A 119 -13.67 8.02 -3.66
C THR A 119 -13.44 9.50 -3.35
N ALA A 120 -13.57 10.39 -4.33
CA ALA A 120 -13.33 11.81 -4.15
C ALA A 120 -14.35 12.44 -3.19
N ASN A 121 -13.84 13.21 -2.22
CA ASN A 121 -14.65 13.84 -1.17
C ASN A 121 -15.50 12.83 -0.36
N LYS A 122 -15.00 11.63 -0.17
CA LYS A 122 -15.67 10.58 0.60
C LYS A 122 -14.75 9.92 1.61
N ARG A 123 -15.36 9.20 2.52
CA ARG A 123 -14.75 8.21 3.41
C ARG A 123 -15.28 6.83 3.08
N GLY A 124 -14.51 5.83 3.46
CA GLY A 124 -14.95 4.45 3.26
C GLY A 124 -13.82 3.47 3.38
N MET A 125 -13.97 2.35 2.67
CA MET A 125 -13.04 1.25 2.68
C MET A 125 -12.84 0.72 1.26
N VAL A 126 -11.60 0.33 0.97
CA VAL A 126 -11.29 -0.46 -0.23
C VAL A 126 -10.87 -1.86 0.19
N GLU A 127 -11.50 -2.86 -0.40
CA GLU A 127 -11.07 -4.25 -0.31
C GLU A 127 -10.30 -4.62 -1.59
N TYR A 128 -9.07 -5.05 -1.43
CA TYR A 128 -8.24 -5.61 -2.49
C TYR A 128 -8.23 -7.12 -2.38
N VAL A 129 -8.99 -7.81 -3.23
CA VAL A 129 -9.07 -9.27 -3.25
C VAL A 129 -7.92 -9.84 -4.07
N VAL A 130 -7.15 -10.70 -3.44
CA VAL A 130 -5.91 -11.26 -4.00
C VAL A 130 -6.13 -12.73 -4.37
N PRO A 131 -5.80 -13.15 -5.60
CA PRO A 131 -5.91 -14.55 -6.00
C PRO A 131 -5.06 -15.49 -5.13
N THR A 132 -5.54 -16.71 -4.96
CA THR A 132 -4.82 -17.73 -4.17
C THR A 132 -3.45 -18.03 -4.78
N GLY A 133 -2.43 -18.22 -3.92
CA GLY A 133 -1.08 -18.58 -4.36
C GLY A 133 -0.23 -17.40 -4.85
N THR A 134 -0.75 -16.18 -4.81
CA THR A 134 0.00 -14.98 -5.17
C THR A 134 0.49 -14.24 -3.93
N ARG A 135 1.52 -13.41 -4.10
CA ARG A 135 2.12 -12.62 -3.03
C ARG A 135 2.07 -11.15 -3.40
N ILE A 136 1.14 -10.45 -2.79
CA ILE A 136 0.96 -9.00 -2.90
C ILE A 136 1.28 -8.39 -1.55
N ALA A 137 2.00 -7.28 -1.55
CA ALA A 137 2.07 -6.37 -0.41
C ALA A 137 1.29 -5.09 -0.74
N LEU A 138 0.66 -4.51 0.26
CA LEU A 138 -0.12 -3.29 0.13
C LEU A 138 0.19 -2.35 1.30
N ILE A 139 0.39 -1.09 0.99
CA ILE A 139 0.54 -0.02 1.97
C ILE A 139 -0.45 1.10 1.69
N GLY A 140 -0.92 1.74 2.75
CA GLY A 140 -1.75 2.93 2.70
C GLY A 140 -1.05 4.11 3.37
N LEU A 141 -1.11 5.27 2.72
CA LEU A 141 -0.61 6.53 3.26
C LEU A 141 -1.72 7.56 3.18
N ARG A 142 -1.77 8.46 4.14
CA ARG A 142 -2.65 9.63 4.12
C ARG A 142 -1.80 10.89 4.15
N ALA A 143 -2.07 11.77 3.20
CA ALA A 143 -1.33 13.01 3.03
C ALA A 143 -2.28 14.22 3.01
N LYS A 144 -1.73 15.40 3.31
CA LYS A 144 -2.32 16.70 3.07
C LYS A 144 -1.44 17.52 2.14
N ALA A 145 -2.02 18.57 1.57
CA ALA A 145 -1.29 19.51 0.73
C ALA A 145 -0.16 20.26 1.47
N ASP A 146 -0.25 20.39 2.80
CA ASP A 146 0.77 20.99 3.67
C ASP A 146 1.99 20.08 3.91
N GLY A 147 2.02 18.88 3.32
CA GLY A 147 3.09 17.91 3.47
C GLY A 147 2.91 16.95 4.64
N THR A 148 1.86 17.10 5.46
CA THR A 148 1.60 16.12 6.53
C THR A 148 1.40 14.73 5.95
N LEU A 149 2.15 13.76 6.45
CA LEU A 149 2.13 12.37 6.01
C LEU A 149 1.89 11.44 7.20
N THR A 150 1.04 10.45 7.03
CA THR A 150 0.84 9.39 8.04
C THR A 150 0.50 8.05 7.38
N THR A 151 0.88 6.97 8.02
CA THR A 151 0.50 5.62 7.59
C THR A 151 -0.97 5.36 7.90
N VAL A 152 -1.66 4.71 6.97
CA VAL A 152 -2.98 4.13 7.20
C VAL A 152 -2.80 2.61 7.34
N PRO A 153 -3.19 2.03 8.49
CA PRO A 153 -3.08 0.59 8.69
C PRO A 153 -3.84 -0.21 7.63
N VAL A 154 -3.21 -1.23 7.09
CA VAL A 154 -3.81 -2.19 6.18
C VAL A 154 -4.12 -3.46 6.93
N LEU A 155 -5.37 -3.89 6.89
CA LEU A 155 -5.83 -5.12 7.53
C LEU A 155 -5.81 -6.26 6.52
N ALA A 156 -5.07 -7.31 6.83
CA ALA A 156 -5.06 -8.54 6.04
C ALA A 156 -6.15 -9.50 6.53
N ARG A 157 -6.95 -10.04 5.61
CA ARG A 157 -7.95 -11.05 5.90
C ARG A 157 -7.54 -12.39 5.28
N SER A 158 -7.49 -13.41 6.11
CA SER A 158 -7.35 -14.79 5.62
C SER A 158 -8.59 -15.15 4.79
N LYS A 159 -8.43 -16.00 3.78
CA LYS A 159 -9.61 -16.61 3.15
C LYS A 159 -10.34 -17.41 4.23
N VAL A 160 -11.63 -17.17 4.35
CA VAL A 160 -12.52 -18.10 5.04
C VAL A 160 -12.57 -19.36 4.16
N PRO A 161 -12.28 -20.53 4.72
CA PRO A 161 -12.34 -21.79 3.97
C PRO A 161 -13.73 -22.09 3.43
#